data_1d4fadef816d5f8c21bec9a7c2cd0162
#
_entry.id   1d4fadef816d5f8c21bec9a7c2cd0162
#
_cell.length_a   1.000
_cell.length_b   1.000
_cell.length_c   1.000
_cell.angle_alpha   90.00
_cell.angle_beta   90.00
_cell.angle_gamma   90.00
#
_symmetry.space_group_name_H-M   'P 1'
#
loop_
_entity.id
_entity.type
_entity.pdbx_description
1 polymer ?
#
loop_
_entity_poly.entity_id
_entity_poly.type
_entity_poly.pdbx_seq_one_letter_code
_entity_poly.pdbx_strand_id
1 'polypeptide(L)'
;MKIKDGFIMKNVAGSNVVLPLGERQAEIRGIITFNEIGAEVFNMLDGTNSVEEIIAKIVKDYDAPYETVKSDVEKLIEKMRENGLVED
;
A
#
# COMPACT_ATOMS: atom_id res chain seq x y z
N MET A 1 11.89 -2.85 0.67
CA MET A 1 10.76 -2.04 1.18
C MET A 1 9.63 -2.95 1.61
N LYS A 2 9.11 -2.74 2.77
CA LYS A 2 7.98 -3.51 3.28
C LYS A 2 7.12 -2.66 4.21
N ILE A 3 5.89 -3.12 4.46
CA ILE A 3 5.02 -2.50 5.46
C ILE A 3 5.60 -2.80 6.84
N LYS A 4 5.64 -1.79 7.69
CA LYS A 4 6.11 -1.97 9.07
C LYS A 4 5.17 -2.91 9.83
N ASP A 5 5.74 -3.69 10.75
CA ASP A 5 4.93 -4.52 11.64
C ASP A 5 3.98 -3.64 12.45
N GLY A 6 2.80 -4.16 12.73
CA GLY A 6 1.81 -3.42 13.52
C GLY A 6 0.76 -2.70 12.71
N PHE A 7 0.75 -2.89 11.40
CA PHE A 7 -0.32 -2.39 10.52
C PHE A 7 -1.01 -3.55 9.84
N ILE A 8 -2.34 -3.51 9.80
CA ILE A 8 -3.13 -4.49 9.07
C ILE A 8 -4.13 -3.77 8.19
N MET A 9 -4.57 -4.46 7.15
CA MET A 9 -5.59 -3.93 6.27
C MET A 9 -6.84 -4.81 6.37
N LYS A 10 -7.99 -4.17 6.54
CA LYS A 10 -9.28 -4.86 6.59
C LYS A 10 -10.24 -4.24 5.60
N ASN A 11 -11.15 -5.06 5.08
CA ASN A 11 -12.25 -4.56 4.28
C ASN A 11 -13.41 -4.28 5.22
N VAL A 12 -13.83 -3.02 5.26
CA VAL A 12 -14.93 -2.56 6.11
C VAL A 12 -15.95 -1.88 5.21
N ALA A 13 -17.12 -2.49 5.07
CA ALA A 13 -18.21 -1.95 4.26
C ALA A 13 -17.76 -1.61 2.82
N GLY A 14 -16.94 -2.47 2.24
CA GLY A 14 -16.45 -2.31 0.86
C GLY A 14 -15.22 -1.44 0.72
N SER A 15 -14.70 -0.86 1.81
CA SER A 15 -13.49 -0.05 1.79
C SER A 15 -12.32 -0.81 2.40
N ASN A 16 -11.15 -0.69 1.78
CA ASN A 16 -9.92 -1.26 2.32
C ASN A 16 -9.31 -0.24 3.27
N VAL A 17 -9.30 -0.58 4.56
CA VAL A 17 -8.87 0.33 5.63
C VAL A 17 -7.62 -0.22 6.29
N VAL A 18 -6.61 0.63 6.44
CA VAL A 18 -5.39 0.28 7.17
C VAL A 18 -5.56 0.68 8.63
N LEU A 19 -5.34 -0.28 9.52
CA LEU A 19 -5.49 -0.10 10.95
C LEU A 19 -4.16 -0.32 11.65
N PRO A 20 -3.79 0.59 12.57
CA PRO A 20 -2.62 0.38 13.42
C PRO A 20 -2.97 -0.57 14.57
N LEU A 21 -1.99 -1.36 15.02
CA LEU A 21 -2.15 -2.25 16.15
C LEU A 21 -1.25 -1.80 17.30
N GLY A 22 -1.72 -1.98 18.54
CA GLY A 22 -0.92 -1.70 19.72
C GLY A 22 -0.35 -0.29 19.74
N GLU A 23 0.95 -0.18 19.91
CA GLU A 23 1.65 1.10 20.02
C GLU A 23 1.58 1.94 18.75
N ARG A 24 1.34 1.31 17.59
CA ARG A 24 1.24 2.01 16.32
C ARG A 24 0.03 2.94 16.26
N GLN A 25 -0.94 2.75 17.13
CA GLN A 25 -2.12 3.62 17.15
C GLN A 25 -1.77 5.09 17.37
N ALA A 26 -0.67 5.36 18.06
CA ALA A 26 -0.23 6.73 18.31
C ALA A 26 0.48 7.37 17.09
N GLU A 27 0.88 6.58 16.12
CA GLU A 27 1.66 7.04 14.95
C GLU A 27 0.80 7.45 13.77
N ILE A 28 -0.45 7.02 13.72
CA ILE A 28 -1.35 7.32 12.61
C ILE A 28 -2.38 8.37 13.02
N ARG A 29 -2.51 9.39 12.17
CA ARG A 29 -3.51 10.44 12.35
C ARG A 29 -4.64 10.19 11.36
N GLY A 30 -5.74 9.61 11.84
CA GLY A 30 -6.89 9.33 11.03
C GLY A 30 -6.84 7.97 10.36
N ILE A 31 -7.79 7.74 9.47
CA ILE A 31 -7.98 6.47 8.80
C ILE A 31 -7.41 6.56 7.39
N ILE A 32 -6.61 5.56 7.02
CA ILE A 32 -6.06 5.46 5.66
C ILE A 32 -6.85 4.41 4.91
N THR A 33 -7.40 4.80 3.76
CA THR A 33 -8.15 3.86 2.91
C THR A 33 -7.50 3.74 1.54
N PHE A 34 -7.66 2.59 0.92
CA PHE A 34 -7.15 2.32 -0.43
C PHE A 34 -8.23 1.72 -1.31
N ASN A 35 -8.14 2.02 -2.63
CA ASN A 35 -8.91 1.29 -3.63
C ASN A 35 -8.26 -0.08 -3.85
N GLU A 36 -8.78 -0.86 -4.81
CA GLU A 36 -8.25 -2.20 -5.08
C GLU A 36 -6.76 -2.21 -5.41
N ILE A 37 -6.31 -1.27 -6.24
CA ILE A 37 -4.90 -1.18 -6.62
C ILE A 37 -4.04 -0.84 -5.41
N GLY A 38 -4.47 0.10 -4.58
CA GLY A 38 -3.76 0.46 -3.36
C GLY A 38 -3.66 -0.70 -2.39
N ALA A 39 -4.73 -1.49 -2.26
CA ALA A 39 -4.75 -2.67 -1.41
C ALA A 39 -3.75 -3.72 -1.93
N GLU A 40 -3.66 -3.90 -3.24
CA GLU A 40 -2.73 -4.84 -3.84
C GLU A 40 -1.28 -4.40 -3.61
N VAL A 41 -1.00 -3.11 -3.77
CA VAL A 41 0.32 -2.57 -3.48
C VAL A 41 0.69 -2.82 -2.02
N PHE A 42 -0.23 -2.56 -1.09
CA PHE A 42 -0.01 -2.80 0.33
C PHE A 42 0.38 -4.25 0.58
N ASN A 43 -0.36 -5.19 -0.01
CA ASN A 43 -0.11 -6.61 0.20
C ASN A 43 1.20 -7.10 -0.44
N MET A 44 1.68 -6.43 -1.47
CA MET A 44 2.93 -6.80 -2.14
C MET A 44 4.17 -6.18 -1.49
N LEU A 45 4.00 -5.26 -0.56
CA LEU A 45 5.12 -4.66 0.17
C LEU A 45 5.51 -5.54 1.35
N ASP A 46 6.01 -6.73 1.04
CA ASP A 46 6.35 -7.76 2.02
C ASP A 46 7.87 -7.95 2.20
N GLY A 47 8.65 -7.08 1.59
CA GLY A 47 10.11 -7.16 1.66
C GLY A 47 10.75 -8.00 0.55
N THR A 48 9.95 -8.66 -0.28
CA THR A 48 10.46 -9.51 -1.36
C THR A 48 10.24 -8.92 -2.74
N ASN A 49 9.26 -8.07 -2.91
CA ASN A 49 8.94 -7.44 -4.19
C ASN A 49 9.60 -6.07 -4.33
N SER A 50 10.24 -5.81 -5.47
CA SER A 50 10.70 -4.47 -5.80
C SER A 50 9.52 -3.62 -6.29
N VAL A 51 9.70 -2.31 -6.34
CA VAL A 51 8.69 -1.41 -6.89
C VAL A 51 8.38 -1.78 -8.34
N GLU A 52 9.41 -2.11 -9.13
CA GLU A 52 9.24 -2.52 -10.52
C GLU A 52 8.42 -3.81 -10.64
N GLU A 53 8.63 -4.76 -9.75
CA GLU A 53 7.85 -6.01 -9.73
C GLU A 53 6.38 -5.74 -9.41
N ILE A 54 6.11 -4.82 -8.48
CA ILE A 54 4.76 -4.43 -8.11
C ILE A 54 4.07 -3.78 -9.32
N ILE A 55 4.75 -2.85 -9.99
CA ILE A 55 4.21 -2.18 -11.17
C ILE A 55 3.89 -3.20 -12.27
N ALA A 56 4.83 -4.11 -12.55
CA ALA A 56 4.67 -5.12 -13.59
C ALA A 56 3.45 -6.01 -13.32
N LYS A 57 3.25 -6.42 -12.07
CA LYS A 57 2.12 -7.27 -11.72
C LYS A 57 0.80 -6.55 -11.91
N ILE A 58 0.71 -5.29 -11.48
CA ILE A 58 -0.52 -4.51 -11.62
C ILE A 58 -0.83 -4.23 -13.10
N VAL A 59 0.18 -3.90 -13.89
CA VAL A 59 0.00 -3.73 -15.33
C VAL A 59 -0.60 -4.99 -15.96
N LYS A 60 -0.09 -6.15 -15.57
CA LYS A 60 -0.57 -7.43 -16.08
C LYS A 60 -1.99 -7.73 -15.63
N ASP A 61 -2.26 -7.56 -14.34
CA ASP A 61 -3.55 -7.95 -13.75
C ASP A 61 -4.70 -7.04 -14.18
N TYR A 62 -4.42 -5.76 -14.39
CA TYR A 62 -5.45 -4.77 -14.71
C TYR A 62 -5.44 -4.31 -16.17
N ASP A 63 -4.50 -4.84 -16.97
CA ASP A 63 -4.36 -4.47 -18.38
C ASP A 63 -4.31 -2.95 -18.55
N ALA A 64 -3.53 -2.28 -17.73
CA ALA A 64 -3.43 -0.83 -17.69
C ALA A 64 -2.09 -0.35 -18.26
N PRO A 65 -2.02 0.88 -18.79
CA PRO A 65 -0.76 1.43 -19.32
C PRO A 65 0.32 1.52 -18.24
N TYR A 66 1.53 1.10 -18.59
CA TYR A 66 2.67 1.09 -17.66
C TYR A 66 2.89 2.44 -16.98
N GLU A 67 2.92 3.53 -17.75
CA GLU A 67 3.23 4.86 -17.22
C GLU A 67 2.17 5.31 -16.21
N THR A 68 0.90 4.99 -16.45
CA THR A 68 -0.19 5.31 -15.53
C THR A 68 -0.04 4.53 -14.23
N VAL A 69 0.22 3.23 -14.33
CA VAL A 69 0.39 2.37 -13.17
C VAL A 69 1.62 2.79 -12.36
N LYS A 70 2.71 3.08 -13.06
CA LYS A 70 3.94 3.53 -12.40
C LYS A 70 3.69 4.80 -11.57
N SER A 71 3.03 5.78 -12.16
CA SER A 71 2.70 7.03 -11.47
C SER A 71 1.82 6.78 -10.25
N ASP A 72 0.79 5.95 -10.41
CA ASP A 72 -0.14 5.64 -9.30
C ASP A 72 0.55 4.88 -8.17
N VAL A 73 1.37 3.88 -8.50
CA VAL A 73 2.10 3.10 -7.50
C VAL A 73 3.09 3.98 -6.75
N GLU A 74 3.82 4.82 -7.46
CA GLU A 74 4.78 5.72 -6.82
C GLU A 74 4.10 6.69 -5.85
N LYS A 75 2.94 7.23 -6.23
CA LYS A 75 2.15 8.11 -5.36
C LYS A 75 1.62 7.38 -4.14
N LEU A 76 1.17 6.14 -4.31
CA LEU A 76 0.68 5.33 -3.20
C LEU A 76 1.79 5.02 -2.20
N ILE A 77 2.96 4.65 -2.69
CA ILE A 77 4.11 4.36 -1.84
C ILE A 77 4.55 5.61 -1.09
N GLU A 78 4.57 6.76 -1.77
CA GLU A 78 4.91 8.02 -1.13
C GLU A 78 3.93 8.37 -0.02
N LYS A 79 2.63 8.18 -0.26
CA LYS A 79 1.60 8.38 0.75
C LYS A 79 1.80 7.46 1.95
N MET A 80 2.12 6.20 1.69
CA MET A 80 2.40 5.24 2.76
C MET A 80 3.65 5.65 3.54
N ARG A 81 4.68 6.11 2.85
CA ARG A 81 5.92 6.56 3.49
C ARG A 81 5.68 7.78 4.37
N GLU A 82 4.93 8.76 3.87
CA GLU A 82 4.59 9.96 4.63
C GLU A 82 3.79 9.66 5.90
N ASN A 83 3.00 8.60 5.87
CA ASN A 83 2.20 8.17 7.02
C ASN A 83 2.92 7.14 7.90
N GLY A 84 4.18 6.85 7.61
CA GLY A 84 4.98 5.96 8.44
C GLY A 84 4.62 4.49 8.32
N LEU A 85 4.02 4.08 7.20
CA LEU A 85 3.59 2.68 7.01
C LEU A 85 4.69 1.77 6.49
N VAL A 86 5.70 2.31 5.81
CA VAL A 86 6.73 1.49 5.15
C VAL A 86 8.10 1.73 5.74
N GLU A 87 8.94 0.69 5.64
CA GLU A 87 10.35 0.76 5.97
C GLU A 87 11.17 0.16 4.82
N ASP A 88 12.36 0.66 4.66
CA ASP A 88 13.26 0.18 3.61
C ASP A 88 14.08 -1.02 4.06
#